data_458491e5d50ccb091ef14ad7de8be855
#
_entry.id   458491e5d50ccb091ef14ad7de8be855
#
_cell.length_a   1.000
_cell.length_b   1.000
_cell.length_c   1.000
_cell.angle_alpha   90.00
_cell.angle_beta   90.00
_cell.angle_gamma   90.00
#
_symmetry.space_group_name_H-M   'P 1'
#
loop_
_entity.id
_entity.type
_entity.pdbx_description
1 polymer ?
#
loop_
_entity_poly.entity_id
_entity_poly.type
_entity_poly.pdbx_seq_one_letter_code
_entity_poly.pdbx_strand_id
1 'polypeptide(L)' 'MFVKLNERVYLNMAKITRTKVDHVEDGIRVRFYEAKDQVAKSKRFDTVEDANKWLENLFDSIK' A
#
# COMPACT_ATOMS: atom_id res chain seq x y z
N MET A 1 -4.22 14.69 0.20
CA MET A 1 -4.98 13.57 -0.34
C MET A 1 -4.78 12.32 0.50
N PHE A 2 -5.81 11.94 1.24
CA PHE A 2 -5.72 10.83 2.17
C PHE A 2 -6.53 9.65 1.68
N VAL A 3 -5.98 8.45 1.83
CA VAL A 3 -6.69 7.22 1.57
C VAL A 3 -6.73 6.36 2.83
N LYS A 4 -7.81 5.65 3.01
CA LYS A 4 -7.97 4.75 4.14
C LYS A 4 -7.27 3.44 3.84
N LEU A 5 -6.21 3.16 4.58
CA LEU A 5 -5.42 1.95 4.39
C LEU A 5 -6.04 0.77 5.14
N ASN A 6 -6.50 1.04 6.35
CA ASN A 6 -7.25 0.08 7.16
C ASN A 6 -8.07 0.89 8.17
N GLU A 7 -8.74 0.23 9.09
CA GLU A 7 -9.64 0.91 10.03
C GLU A 7 -8.98 1.97 10.90
N ARG A 8 -7.67 1.90 11.06
CA ARG A 8 -6.94 2.79 11.96
C ARG A 8 -5.98 3.74 11.26
N VAL A 9 -5.71 3.50 9.98
CA VAL A 9 -4.64 4.22 9.29
C VAL A 9 -5.17 4.91 8.05
N TYR A 10 -4.97 6.22 8.00
CA TYR A 10 -5.17 7.02 6.80
C TYR A 10 -3.81 7.49 6.33
N LEU A 11 -3.55 7.33 5.05
CA LEU A 11 -2.25 7.62 4.46
C LEU A 11 -2.35 8.84 3.54
N ASN A 12 -1.45 9.79 3.73
CA ASN A 12 -1.37 10.95 2.83
C ASN A 12 -0.56 10.56 1.59
N MET A 13 -1.24 10.26 0.51
CA MET A 13 -0.59 9.79 -0.71
C MET A 13 0.29 10.85 -1.37
N ALA A 14 0.08 12.13 -1.06
CA ALA A 14 0.94 13.19 -1.59
C ALA A 14 2.37 13.09 -1.08
N LYS A 15 2.58 12.42 0.05
CA LYS A 15 3.92 12.25 0.64
C LYS A 15 4.56 10.91 0.30
N ILE A 16 3.86 10.04 -0.39
CA ILE A 16 4.40 8.72 -0.72
C ILE A 16 5.22 8.83 -1.98
N THR A 17 6.49 8.46 -1.88
CA THR A 17 7.44 8.53 -2.99
C THR A 17 7.63 7.18 -3.69
N ARG A 18 7.25 6.09 -3.03
CA ARG A 18 7.41 4.75 -3.59
C ARG A 18 6.44 3.79 -2.93
N THR A 19 5.91 2.86 -3.71
CA THR A 19 5.21 1.69 -3.19
C THR A 19 5.94 0.45 -3.67
N LYS A 20 5.91 -0.60 -2.86
CA LYS A 20 6.57 -1.85 -3.18
C LYS A 20 5.67 -3.02 -2.81
N VAL A 21 5.50 -3.95 -3.76
CA VAL A 21 4.82 -5.22 -3.51
C VAL A 21 5.88 -6.21 -3.06
N ASP A 22 5.76 -6.70 -1.85
CA ASP A 22 6.84 -7.47 -1.23
C ASP A 22 6.33 -8.80 -0.67
N HIS A 23 7.17 -9.82 -0.74
CA HIS A 23 6.89 -11.10 -0.14
C HIS A 23 7.19 -11.03 1.35
N VAL A 24 6.25 -11.51 2.15
CA VAL A 24 6.41 -11.65 3.58
C VAL A 24 6.20 -13.11 3.95
N GLU A 25 6.45 -13.46 5.21
CA GLU A 25 6.42 -14.84 5.65
C GLU A 25 5.13 -15.57 5.28
N ASP A 26 3.98 -14.90 5.44
CA ASP A 26 2.69 -15.52 5.24
C ASP A 26 1.98 -15.14 3.95
N GLY A 27 2.64 -14.41 3.07
CA GLY A 27 1.97 -13.95 1.84
C GLY A 27 2.62 -12.70 1.25
N ILE A 28 1.77 -11.77 0.84
CA ILE A 28 2.19 -10.57 0.11
C ILE A 28 1.68 -9.33 0.84
N ARG A 29 2.51 -8.30 0.94
CA ARG A 29 2.09 -6.99 1.45
C ARG A 29 2.58 -5.88 0.54
N VAL A 30 1.81 -4.81 0.48
CA VAL A 30 2.23 -3.58 -0.19
C VAL A 30 2.82 -2.67 0.88
N ARG A 31 4.02 -2.17 0.64
CA ARG A 31 4.71 -1.27 1.55
C ARG A 31 4.78 0.12 0.94
N PHE A 32 4.59 1.12 1.77
CA PHE A 32 4.55 2.52 1.34
C PHE A 32 5.71 3.26 1.98
N TYR A 33 6.40 4.04 1.17
CA TYR A 33 7.62 4.72 1.60
C TYR A 33 7.51 6.22 1.40
N GLU A 34 8.06 6.96 2.36
CA GLU A 34 8.32 8.38 2.25
C GLU A 34 9.83 8.52 2.24
N ALA A 35 10.41 8.84 1.08
CA ALA A 35 11.85 8.82 0.87
C ALA A 35 12.41 7.43 1.21
N LYS A 36 13.27 7.32 2.21
CA LYS A 36 13.89 6.06 2.61
C LYS A 36 13.08 5.28 3.64
N ASP A 37 12.09 5.91 4.25
CA ASP A 37 11.42 5.35 5.41
C ASP A 37 10.13 4.65 5.01
N GLN A 38 9.97 3.43 5.50
CA GLN A 38 8.70 2.75 5.38
C GLN A 38 7.74 3.34 6.40
N VAL A 39 6.67 3.97 5.92
CA VAL A 39 5.71 4.65 6.80
C VAL A 39 4.42 3.88 7.00
N ALA A 40 4.14 2.90 6.13
CA ALA A 40 2.91 2.11 6.24
C ALA A 40 3.04 0.81 5.47
N LYS A 41 2.14 -0.12 5.77
CA LYS A 41 2.01 -1.38 5.03
C LYS A 41 0.53 -1.73 4.92
N SER A 42 0.18 -2.44 3.85
CA SER A 42 -1.19 -2.91 3.62
C SER A 42 -1.51 -4.13 4.49
N LYS A 43 -2.76 -4.58 4.39
CA LYS A 43 -3.11 -5.92 4.87
C LYS A 43 -2.36 -6.97 4.05
N ARG A 44 -2.38 -8.20 4.52
CA ARG A 44 -1.77 -9.32 3.82
C ARG A 44 -2.67 -9.78 2.66
N PHE A 45 -2.06 -10.09 1.53
CA PHE A 45 -2.72 -10.69 0.36
C PHE A 45 -2.15 -12.08 0.13
N ASP A 46 -2.95 -12.93 -0.51
CA ASP A 46 -2.53 -14.30 -0.81
C ASP A 46 -1.64 -14.37 -2.04
N THR A 47 -1.84 -13.47 -3.00
CA THR A 47 -1.10 -13.46 -4.26
C THR A 47 -0.65 -12.05 -4.63
N VAL A 48 0.38 -11.99 -5.48
CA VAL A 48 0.83 -10.71 -6.05
C VAL A 48 -0.27 -10.07 -6.89
N GLU A 49 -1.04 -10.89 -7.61
CA GLU A 49 -2.17 -10.42 -8.42
C GLU A 49 -3.18 -9.65 -7.58
N ASP A 50 -3.55 -10.22 -6.43
CA ASP A 50 -4.50 -9.58 -5.53
C ASP A 50 -3.96 -8.26 -4.99
N ALA A 51 -2.69 -8.24 -4.62
CA ALA A 51 -2.04 -7.03 -4.14
C ALA A 51 -2.00 -5.95 -5.21
N ASN A 52 -1.64 -6.32 -6.43
CA ASN A 52 -1.59 -5.37 -7.55
C ASN A 52 -2.97 -4.81 -7.88
N LYS A 53 -3.97 -5.65 -7.86
CA LYS A 53 -5.35 -5.22 -8.12
C LYS A 53 -5.83 -4.23 -7.07
N TRP A 54 -5.55 -4.52 -5.81
CA TRP A 54 -5.88 -3.61 -4.72
C TRP A 54 -5.17 -2.26 -4.89
N LEU A 55 -3.89 -2.30 -5.24
CA LEU A 55 -3.09 -1.10 -5.42
C LEU A 55 -3.59 -0.25 -6.59
N GLU A 56 -3.95 -0.87 -7.70
CA GLU A 56 -4.52 -0.17 -8.85
C GLU A 56 -5.83 0.51 -8.48
N ASN A 57 -6.69 -0.18 -7.74
CA ASN A 57 -7.93 0.41 -7.27
C ASN A 57 -7.69 1.59 -6.33
N LEU A 58 -6.68 1.49 -5.49
CA LEU A 58 -6.29 2.57 -4.60
C LEU A 58 -5.86 3.81 -5.39
N PHE A 59 -5.01 3.63 -6.40
CA PHE A 59 -4.55 4.72 -7.23
C PHE A 59 -5.69 5.35 -8.04
N ASP A 60 -6.60 4.54 -8.53
CA ASP A 60 -7.76 5.04 -9.27
C ASP A 60 -8.67 5.89 -8.39
N SER A 61 -8.75 5.58 -7.11
CA SER A 61 -9.61 6.32 -6.18
C SER A 61 -9.11 7.72 -5.87
N ILE A 62 -7.85 8.02 -6.17
CA ILE A 62 -7.24 9.31 -5.85
C ILE A 62 -6.99 10.20 -7.06
N LYS A 63 -7.48 9.81 -8.22
CA LYS A 63 -7.37 10.64 -9.45
C LYS A 63 -8.33 11.80 -9.43
#